data_ead9d55c3db7b59686dce462054e1150
#
_entry.id   ead9d55c3db7b59686dce462054e1150
#
_cell.length_a   1.000
_cell.length_b   1.000
_cell.length_c   1.000
_cell.angle_alpha   90.00
_cell.angle_beta   90.00
_cell.angle_gamma   90.00
#
_symmetry.space_group_name_H-M   'P 1'
#
loop_
_entity.id
_entity.type
_entity.pdbx_description
1 polymer ?
#
loop_
_entity_poly.entity_id
_entity_poly.type
_entity_poly.pdbx_seq_one_letter_code
_entity_poly.pdbx_strand_id
1 'polypeptide(L)'
;MQRRTLLLRAASAMPLAATAWPLASLAAAPMVEIWKDPNCGCCQDWVKHLNANGFATRVHDDGNDAARTRLGVPAKLGSCHTGMVGGYALEGHVPAREVHRLLREKPQAIGLAVPGMPIGSPGMDGAAYGDRRDPYDVLLVLAGGASRVYQSYG
;
A
#
# COMPACT_ATOMS: atom_id res chain seq x y z
N MET A 1 51.18 -73.52 9.88
CA MET A 1 50.73 -72.57 8.85
C MET A 1 49.44 -72.00 9.29
N GLN A 2 49.47 -70.78 9.91
CA GLN A 2 48.21 -70.11 10.38
C GLN A 2 47.89 -68.98 9.41
N ARG A 3 46.73 -69.09 8.71
CA ARG A 3 46.21 -68.02 7.85
C ARG A 3 45.42 -67.03 8.71
N ARG A 4 45.91 -65.79 8.86
CA ARG A 4 45.20 -64.67 9.51
C ARG A 4 44.32 -64.03 8.48
N THR A 5 43.01 -64.13 8.70
CA THR A 5 41.96 -63.41 7.92
C THR A 5 41.78 -62.01 8.46
N LEU A 6 42.14 -60.97 7.72
CA LEU A 6 41.89 -59.57 8.03
C LEU A 6 40.43 -59.24 7.60
N LEU A 7 39.59 -58.91 8.56
CA LEU A 7 38.24 -58.37 8.36
C LEU A 7 38.36 -56.84 8.22
N LEU A 8 38.20 -56.34 6.99
CA LEU A 8 38.02 -54.91 6.71
C LEU A 8 36.58 -54.50 7.14
N ARG A 9 36.49 -53.65 8.14
CA ARG A 9 35.24 -52.98 8.49
C ARG A 9 35.09 -51.73 7.61
N ALA A 10 34.16 -51.75 6.68
CA ALA A 10 33.72 -50.56 5.93
C ALA A 10 32.86 -49.68 6.82
N ALA A 11 33.34 -48.50 7.17
CA ALA A 11 32.54 -47.47 7.84
C ALA A 11 31.75 -46.70 6.80
N SER A 12 30.44 -46.94 6.79
CA SER A 12 29.50 -46.17 5.94
C SER A 12 29.25 -44.79 6.55
N ALA A 13 29.80 -43.74 5.97
CA ALA A 13 29.52 -42.36 6.30
C ALA A 13 28.17 -41.97 5.66
N MET A 14 27.12 -41.75 6.45
CA MET A 14 25.85 -41.16 6.00
C MET A 14 26.04 -39.66 5.81
N PRO A 15 25.73 -39.08 4.65
CA PRO A 15 25.70 -37.63 4.51
C PRO A 15 24.48 -37.04 5.24
N LEU A 16 24.72 -36.15 6.22
CA LEU A 16 23.67 -35.30 6.79
C LEU A 16 23.21 -34.33 5.68
N ALA A 17 22.05 -34.56 5.11
CA ALA A 17 21.38 -33.59 4.27
C ALA A 17 20.87 -32.44 5.16
N ALA A 18 21.58 -31.31 5.16
CA ALA A 18 21.10 -30.08 5.78
C ALA A 18 19.94 -29.53 4.97
N THR A 19 18.71 -29.68 5.47
CA THR A 19 17.53 -29.05 4.90
C THR A 19 17.57 -27.56 5.20
N ALA A 20 18.05 -26.75 4.25
CA ALA A 20 17.95 -25.29 4.32
C ALA A 20 16.47 -24.90 4.15
N TRP A 21 15.81 -24.52 5.23
CA TRP A 21 14.49 -23.91 5.18
C TRP A 21 14.64 -22.50 4.61
N PRO A 22 13.85 -22.13 3.59
CA PRO A 22 13.87 -20.75 3.09
C PRO A 22 13.40 -19.83 4.21
N LEU A 23 14.28 -18.94 4.68
CA LEU A 23 13.88 -17.82 5.52
C LEU A 23 12.95 -16.96 4.67
N ALA A 24 11.65 -16.98 4.95
CA ALA A 24 10.69 -16.05 4.37
C ALA A 24 11.16 -14.64 4.73
N SER A 25 11.69 -13.90 3.76
CA SER A 25 12.01 -12.48 3.92
C SER A 25 10.71 -11.75 4.24
N LEU A 26 10.56 -11.26 5.46
CA LEU A 26 9.50 -10.32 5.82
C LEU A 26 9.76 -9.04 5.03
N ALA A 27 9.09 -8.89 3.90
CA ALA A 27 9.16 -7.65 3.13
C ALA A 27 8.70 -6.50 4.03
N ALA A 28 9.50 -5.43 4.12
CA ALA A 28 9.15 -4.25 4.89
C ALA A 28 7.81 -3.67 4.37
N ALA A 29 6.97 -3.19 5.30
CA ALA A 29 5.71 -2.56 4.94
C ALA A 29 5.94 -1.38 3.98
N PRO A 30 5.17 -1.27 2.88
CA PRO A 30 5.32 -0.14 1.97
C PRO A 30 5.10 1.18 2.71
N MET A 31 6.03 2.12 2.53
CA MET A 31 5.96 3.45 3.15
C MET A 31 5.08 4.37 2.30
N VAL A 32 4.07 4.98 2.92
CA VAL A 32 3.24 6.05 2.34
C VAL A 32 3.64 7.37 2.98
N GLU A 33 4.12 8.29 2.17
CA GLU A 33 4.38 9.66 2.57
C GLU A 33 3.12 10.50 2.34
N ILE A 34 2.66 11.29 3.34
CA ILE A 34 1.34 11.91 3.35
C ILE A 34 1.46 13.38 3.72
N TRP A 35 0.87 14.26 2.92
CA TRP A 35 0.74 15.70 3.16
C TRP A 35 -0.72 16.06 3.41
N LYS A 36 -1.00 16.74 4.51
CA LYS A 36 -2.36 17.10 4.94
C LYS A 36 -2.38 18.37 5.79
N ASP A 37 -3.56 18.95 5.96
CA ASP A 37 -3.76 20.00 6.96
C ASP A 37 -3.65 19.41 8.39
N PRO A 38 -2.98 20.11 9.34
CA PRO A 38 -2.83 19.61 10.71
C PRO A 38 -4.16 19.34 11.42
N ASN A 39 -5.23 20.07 11.08
CA ASN A 39 -6.54 19.96 11.69
C ASN A 39 -7.50 19.00 10.97
N CYS A 40 -7.05 18.32 9.92
CA CYS A 40 -7.87 17.40 9.13
C CYS A 40 -8.12 16.07 9.88
N GLY A 41 -9.27 15.94 10.55
CA GLY A 41 -9.63 14.73 11.31
C GLY A 41 -9.83 13.49 10.43
N CYS A 42 -10.57 13.61 9.32
CA CYS A 42 -10.76 12.49 8.39
C CYS A 42 -9.45 12.01 7.74
N CYS A 43 -8.47 12.90 7.56
CA CYS A 43 -7.15 12.52 7.09
C CYS A 43 -6.41 11.64 8.12
N GLN A 44 -6.55 11.94 9.42
CA GLN A 44 -5.99 11.12 10.49
C GLN A 44 -6.61 9.72 10.50
N ASP A 45 -7.91 9.62 10.26
CA ASP A 45 -8.59 8.33 10.21
C ASP A 45 -8.19 7.54 8.96
N TRP A 46 -7.95 8.19 7.82
CA TRP A 46 -7.37 7.55 6.65
C TRP A 46 -5.94 7.03 6.90
N VAL A 47 -5.09 7.79 7.62
CA VAL A 47 -3.76 7.33 8.06
C VAL A 47 -3.87 6.05 8.91
N LYS A 48 -4.80 6.03 9.88
CA LYS A 48 -5.07 4.83 10.70
C LYS A 48 -5.51 3.65 9.82
N HIS A 49 -6.39 3.90 8.84
CA HIS A 49 -6.83 2.88 7.88
C HIS A 49 -5.65 2.26 7.12
N LEU A 50 -4.73 3.07 6.61
CA LEU A 50 -3.53 2.57 5.92
C LEU A 50 -2.65 1.73 6.85
N ASN A 51 -2.38 2.23 8.07
CA ASN A 51 -1.57 1.49 9.05
C ASN A 51 -2.19 0.15 9.43
N ALA A 52 -3.52 0.10 9.63
CA ALA A 52 -4.25 -1.13 9.92
C ALA A 52 -4.24 -2.14 8.76
N ASN A 53 -3.94 -1.67 7.54
CA ASN A 53 -3.88 -2.48 6.32
C ASN A 53 -2.45 -2.73 5.81
N GLY A 54 -1.44 -2.65 6.69
CA GLY A 54 -0.09 -3.10 6.40
C GLY A 54 0.82 -2.09 5.70
N PHE A 55 0.45 -0.80 5.70
CA PHE A 55 1.32 0.28 5.26
C PHE A 55 2.02 0.92 6.47
N ALA A 56 3.25 1.38 6.28
CA ALA A 56 3.89 2.34 7.16
C ALA A 56 3.59 3.75 6.65
N THR A 57 3.43 4.73 7.54
CA THR A 57 3.09 6.10 7.14
C THR A 57 4.06 7.12 7.69
N ARG A 58 4.35 8.16 6.90
CA ARG A 58 5.04 9.38 7.32
C ARG A 58 4.16 10.57 6.98
N VAL A 59 3.82 11.37 7.97
CA VAL A 59 2.87 12.48 7.82
C VAL A 59 3.60 13.83 7.90
N HIS A 60 3.23 14.73 6.99
CA HIS A 60 3.60 16.14 6.96
C HIS A 60 2.34 16.98 7.14
N ASP A 61 2.32 17.83 8.18
CA ASP A 61 1.18 18.64 8.58
C ASP A 61 1.31 20.10 8.08
N ASP A 62 1.65 20.27 6.81
CA ASP A 62 1.92 21.57 6.15
C ASP A 62 1.03 21.82 4.93
N GLY A 63 -0.10 21.09 4.85
CA GLY A 63 -1.01 21.16 3.71
C GLY A 63 -0.57 20.28 2.55
N ASN A 64 -1.45 20.09 1.55
CA ASN A 64 -1.22 19.15 0.47
C ASN A 64 -1.14 19.74 -0.95
N ASP A 65 -1.39 21.03 -1.13
CA ASP A 65 -1.42 21.66 -2.46
C ASP A 65 -0.08 21.57 -3.22
N ALA A 66 1.03 21.81 -2.50
CA ALA A 66 2.37 21.72 -3.07
C ALA A 66 2.70 20.27 -3.47
N ALA A 67 2.34 19.29 -2.63
CA ALA A 67 2.54 17.87 -2.91
C ALA A 67 1.68 17.41 -4.08
N ARG A 68 0.39 17.79 -4.13
CA ARG A 68 -0.53 17.52 -5.25
C ARG A 68 0.04 18.01 -6.57
N THR A 69 0.49 19.26 -6.61
CA THR A 69 1.08 19.87 -7.80
C THR A 69 2.36 19.15 -8.24
N ARG A 70 3.28 18.90 -7.28
CA ARG A 70 4.55 18.21 -7.54
C ARG A 70 4.34 16.79 -8.09
N LEU A 71 3.33 16.08 -7.57
CA LEU A 71 3.01 14.71 -7.99
C LEU A 71 2.15 14.66 -9.27
N GLY A 72 1.78 15.80 -9.83
CA GLY A 72 1.07 15.90 -11.11
C GLY A 72 -0.42 15.54 -11.04
N VAL A 73 -1.03 15.52 -9.85
CA VAL A 73 -2.46 15.29 -9.72
C VAL A 73 -3.22 16.55 -10.11
N PRO A 74 -4.18 16.44 -11.08
CA PRO A 74 -4.97 17.61 -11.51
C PRO A 74 -5.79 18.20 -10.36
N ALA A 75 -5.84 19.53 -10.26
CA ALA A 75 -6.59 20.23 -9.21
C ALA A 75 -8.08 19.84 -9.16
N LYS A 76 -8.68 19.52 -10.30
CA LYS A 76 -10.09 19.05 -10.40
C LYS A 76 -10.35 17.72 -9.68
N LEU A 77 -9.30 16.94 -9.39
CA LEU A 77 -9.38 15.68 -8.65
C LEU A 77 -8.98 15.85 -7.19
N GLY A 78 -8.75 17.09 -6.75
CA GLY A 78 -8.25 17.41 -5.43
C GLY A 78 -9.16 16.95 -4.28
N SER A 79 -8.53 16.59 -3.17
CA SER A 79 -9.15 16.22 -1.92
C SER A 79 -8.36 16.82 -0.74
N CYS A 80 -8.62 16.38 0.49
CA CYS A 80 -8.08 16.98 1.71
C CYS A 80 -6.65 16.52 2.07
N HIS A 81 -6.11 15.53 1.39
CA HIS A 81 -4.73 15.07 1.56
C HIS A 81 -4.19 14.45 0.27
N THR A 82 -2.87 14.43 0.17
CA THR A 82 -2.13 13.80 -0.94
C THR A 82 -1.09 12.86 -0.34
N GLY A 83 -1.01 11.63 -0.84
CA GLY A 83 0.00 10.64 -0.47
C GLY A 83 0.91 10.29 -1.64
N MET A 84 2.04 9.64 -1.32
CA MET A 84 2.93 9.03 -2.29
C MET A 84 3.36 7.64 -1.80
N VAL A 85 3.28 6.64 -2.66
CA VAL A 85 3.73 5.28 -2.39
C VAL A 85 4.31 4.64 -3.65
N GLY A 86 5.51 4.10 -3.58
CA GLY A 86 6.12 3.40 -4.72
C GLY A 86 6.20 4.23 -6.00
N GLY A 87 6.28 5.56 -5.89
CA GLY A 87 6.29 6.51 -7.01
C GLY A 87 4.89 6.92 -7.51
N TYR A 88 3.80 6.37 -6.96
CA TYR A 88 2.43 6.73 -7.29
C TYR A 88 1.87 7.77 -6.33
N ALA A 89 1.12 8.73 -6.86
CA ALA A 89 0.30 9.65 -6.09
C ALA A 89 -0.97 8.97 -5.57
N LEU A 90 -1.39 9.34 -4.37
CA LEU A 90 -2.68 8.98 -3.79
C LEU A 90 -3.38 10.28 -3.41
N GLU A 91 -4.50 10.59 -3.99
CA GLU A 91 -5.28 11.79 -3.69
C GLU A 91 -6.57 11.43 -2.99
N GLY A 92 -6.77 11.95 -1.77
CA GLY A 92 -7.96 11.70 -0.97
C GLY A 92 -8.08 10.28 -0.42
N HIS A 93 -9.30 9.89 -0.11
CA HIS A 93 -9.66 8.71 0.69
C HIS A 93 -9.57 7.37 -0.07
N VAL A 94 -8.45 7.12 -0.74
CA VAL A 94 -8.21 5.89 -1.51
C VAL A 94 -8.16 4.68 -0.57
N PRO A 95 -9.00 3.63 -0.77
CA PRO A 95 -8.96 2.45 0.06
C PRO A 95 -7.63 1.69 -0.06
N ALA A 96 -7.11 1.19 1.07
CA ALA A 96 -5.87 0.44 1.13
C ALA A 96 -5.83 -0.76 0.17
N ARG A 97 -6.97 -1.41 -0.07
CA ARG A 97 -7.11 -2.51 -1.04
C ARG A 97 -6.70 -2.07 -2.45
N GLU A 98 -7.12 -0.87 -2.85
CA GLU A 98 -6.81 -0.34 -4.18
C GLU A 98 -5.36 0.14 -4.26
N VAL A 99 -4.79 0.61 -3.15
CA VAL A 99 -3.35 0.92 -3.08
C VAL A 99 -2.52 -0.36 -3.23
N HIS A 100 -2.88 -1.45 -2.54
CA HIS A 100 -2.21 -2.74 -2.71
C HIS A 100 -2.33 -3.26 -4.14
N ARG A 101 -3.51 -3.11 -4.77
CA ARG A 101 -3.75 -3.50 -6.16
C ARG A 101 -2.86 -2.70 -7.10
N LEU A 102 -2.77 -1.37 -6.92
CA LEU A 102 -1.91 -0.47 -7.70
C LEU A 102 -0.44 -0.91 -7.66
N LEU A 103 0.07 -1.20 -6.45
CA LEU A 103 1.46 -1.63 -6.26
C LEU A 103 1.77 -3.00 -6.89
N ARG A 104 0.77 -3.88 -6.99
CA ARG A 104 0.93 -5.18 -7.68
C ARG A 104 0.86 -5.04 -9.19
N GLU A 105 -0.14 -4.30 -9.71
CA GLU A 105 -0.38 -4.15 -11.15
C GLU A 105 0.63 -3.24 -11.84
N LYS A 106 1.17 -2.26 -11.12
CA LYS A 106 2.17 -1.28 -11.61
C LYS A 106 1.80 -0.64 -12.95
N PRO A 107 0.57 -0.11 -13.12
CA PRO A 107 0.17 0.51 -14.37
C PRO A 107 0.99 1.77 -14.67
N GLN A 108 1.09 2.15 -15.94
CA GLN A 108 1.64 3.45 -16.31
C GLN A 108 0.62 4.55 -15.99
N ALA A 109 0.75 5.15 -14.83
CA ALA A 109 -0.18 6.14 -14.29
C ALA A 109 0.55 7.10 -13.33
N ILE A 110 -0.05 8.24 -13.06
CA ILE A 110 0.36 9.15 -11.97
C ILE A 110 0.01 8.51 -10.62
N GLY A 111 -1.18 7.91 -10.49
CA GLY A 111 -1.63 7.31 -9.26
C GLY A 111 -3.14 7.09 -9.20
N LEU A 112 -3.71 7.12 -8.00
CA LEU A 112 -5.14 6.99 -7.74
C LEU A 112 -5.70 8.26 -7.11
N ALA A 113 -6.98 8.54 -7.38
CA ALA A 113 -7.69 9.64 -6.75
C ALA A 113 -9.11 9.22 -6.36
N VAL A 114 -9.55 9.69 -5.19
CA VAL A 114 -10.95 9.77 -4.75
C VAL A 114 -11.26 11.25 -4.56
N PRO A 115 -11.83 11.92 -5.57
CA PRO A 115 -12.12 13.34 -5.47
C PRO A 115 -13.14 13.67 -4.38
N GLY A 116 -12.95 14.80 -3.72
CA GLY A 116 -13.80 15.19 -2.61
C GLY A 116 -13.59 14.33 -1.36
N MET A 117 -14.67 14.13 -0.61
CA MET A 117 -14.70 13.38 0.65
C MET A 117 -16.00 12.56 0.75
N PRO A 118 -16.19 11.54 -0.10
CA PRO A 118 -17.44 10.77 -0.11
C PRO A 118 -17.63 10.02 1.21
N ILE A 119 -18.84 10.12 1.77
CA ILE A 119 -19.20 9.41 3.02
C ILE A 119 -19.17 7.91 2.74
N GLY A 120 -18.52 7.15 3.64
CA GLY A 120 -18.32 5.72 3.48
C GLY A 120 -16.97 5.33 2.87
N SER A 121 -16.19 6.30 2.34
CA SER A 121 -14.79 6.06 2.03
C SER A 121 -13.93 5.96 3.32
N PRO A 122 -12.77 5.30 3.32
CA PRO A 122 -11.94 5.14 4.52
C PRO A 122 -11.58 6.48 5.16
N GLY A 123 -11.91 6.65 6.45
CA GLY A 123 -11.76 7.91 7.17
C GLY A 123 -13.00 8.82 7.11
N MET A 124 -13.97 8.48 6.26
CA MET A 124 -15.31 9.10 6.17
C MET A 124 -16.41 8.08 6.48
N ASP A 125 -16.06 7.02 7.21
CA ASP A 125 -16.91 5.86 7.54
C ASP A 125 -17.09 5.65 9.06
N GLY A 126 -16.64 6.60 9.87
CA GLY A 126 -16.75 6.57 11.32
C GLY A 126 -18.18 6.81 11.85
N ALA A 127 -18.36 6.65 13.16
CA ALA A 127 -19.64 6.76 13.86
C ALA A 127 -20.39 8.09 13.60
N ALA A 128 -19.66 9.18 13.33
CA ALA A 128 -20.25 10.50 13.02
C ALA A 128 -21.11 10.48 11.74
N TYR A 129 -20.90 9.53 10.84
CA TYR A 129 -21.60 9.43 9.56
C TYR A 129 -22.78 8.43 9.61
N GLY A 130 -22.86 7.61 10.67
CA GLY A 130 -23.89 6.56 10.81
C GLY A 130 -23.83 5.56 9.65
N ASP A 131 -25.00 5.18 9.14
CA ASP A 131 -25.13 4.22 8.02
C ASP A 131 -25.11 4.88 6.63
N ARG A 132 -24.83 6.19 6.59
CA ARG A 132 -24.76 6.90 5.29
C ARG A 132 -23.58 6.42 4.46
N ARG A 133 -23.86 6.23 3.17
CA ARG A 133 -22.85 5.87 2.16
C ARG A 133 -23.15 6.63 0.88
N ASP A 134 -22.15 7.28 0.33
CA ASP A 134 -22.21 7.89 -0.99
C ASP A 134 -21.57 6.93 -2.00
N PRO A 135 -22.14 6.75 -3.20
CA PRO A 135 -21.42 6.06 -4.27
C PRO A 135 -20.22 6.90 -4.68
N TYR A 136 -19.07 6.26 -4.89
CA TYR A 136 -17.87 6.94 -5.36
C TYR A 136 -16.98 6.04 -6.21
N ASP A 137 -16.15 6.67 -7.03
CA ASP A 137 -15.15 6.00 -7.85
C ASP A 137 -13.74 6.28 -7.33
N VAL A 138 -12.93 5.24 -7.32
CA VAL A 138 -11.47 5.38 -7.33
C VAL A 138 -11.03 5.53 -8.77
N LEU A 139 -10.39 6.64 -9.08
CA LEU A 139 -9.94 6.97 -10.42
C LEU A 139 -8.45 6.65 -10.59
N LEU A 140 -8.07 6.00 -11.69
CA LEU A 140 -6.69 5.92 -12.14
C LEU A 140 -6.36 7.21 -12.88
N VAL A 141 -5.39 7.96 -12.36
CA VAL A 141 -4.93 9.24 -12.93
C VAL A 141 -3.79 8.98 -13.89
N LEU A 142 -3.96 9.38 -15.13
CA LEU A 142 -3.02 9.15 -16.22
C LEU A 142 -2.17 10.40 -16.52
N ALA A 143 -1.05 10.20 -17.19
CA ALA A 143 -0.25 11.31 -17.70
C ALA A 143 -1.11 12.26 -18.56
N GLY A 144 -0.84 13.56 -18.45
CA GLY A 144 -1.64 14.59 -19.15
C GLY A 144 -2.96 14.94 -18.47
N GLY A 145 -3.24 14.40 -17.26
CA GLY A 145 -4.40 14.78 -16.46
C GLY A 145 -5.71 14.11 -16.83
N ALA A 146 -5.69 13.13 -17.73
CA ALA A 146 -6.82 12.24 -17.98
C ALA A 146 -7.02 11.27 -16.80
N SER A 147 -8.24 10.75 -16.63
CA SER A 147 -8.51 9.71 -15.62
C SER A 147 -9.55 8.73 -16.15
N ARG A 148 -9.55 7.52 -15.57
CA ARG A 148 -10.56 6.51 -15.82
C ARG A 148 -10.93 5.81 -14.51
N VAL A 149 -12.11 5.23 -14.45
CA VAL A 149 -12.52 4.46 -13.29
C VAL A 149 -11.59 3.25 -13.12
N TYR A 150 -11.06 3.11 -11.90
CA TYR A 150 -10.25 1.97 -11.47
C TYR A 150 -11.08 1.00 -10.65
N GLN A 151 -11.94 1.53 -9.77
CA GLN A 151 -12.90 0.77 -8.97
C GLN A 151 -14.07 1.66 -8.60
N SER A 152 -15.30 1.12 -8.65
CA SER A 152 -16.51 1.77 -8.16
C SER A 152 -16.97 1.18 -6.83
N TYR A 153 -17.48 2.03 -5.97
CA TYR A 153 -18.07 1.73 -4.67
C TYR A 153 -19.47 2.33 -4.61
N GLY A 154 -20.48 1.51 -4.25
CA GLY A 154 -21.88 1.91 -4.15
C GLY A 154 -22.79 0.74 -3.93
#